data_b2269ee0d7eea6e3d5249fef15e7daa1
#
_entry.id   b2269ee0d7eea6e3d5249fef15e7daa1
#
_cell.length_a   1.000
_cell.length_b   1.000
_cell.length_c   1.000
_cell.angle_alpha   90.00
_cell.angle_beta   90.00
_cell.angle_gamma   90.00
#
_symmetry.space_group_name_H-M   'P 1'
#
loop_
_entity.id
_entity.type
_entity.pdbx_description
1 polymer ?
#
loop_
_entity_poly.entity_id
_entity_poly.type
_entity_poly.pdbx_seq_one_letter_code
_entity_poly.pdbx_strand_id
1 'polypeptide(L)'
;MLQASLYSGAAHRRSVFEAFARRLPDGRRYGIVAGTGRLLEGIADFRFGEAELDFLGRTGVVNQDTLDYLSGYRFSGDIWGYPEGEAYFPNSPILIVESTFAEACILETYLLSVLNHDSAIASAASRMITAAGNRPCIEMGSRRTHEEAAPAAARAAVIAGFDSTSNLEAGIRYGIKTVGTAAHSFTLLHDTERDAFEAQLASLGKGTSLLVDTYDVEAAVRSAVELAGPKLGAVRLDSGDLVAQAQWVRRLLDQLGNENTKIVVTSDLDEFAIAALQSAPVDSYGVGTSLVTGSGAPTASMVYKLVSRTDDAGNFVSVAKTAKNKVSMGGRKYALRRLNERGIATQEIVGIGRRPENDGNDRPLLQQFIKNGELLPGWTGHEGVVRARQRHADTMAELPSVVNRLQRGDPAIPTIYEEN
;
A
#
# COMPACT_ATOMS: atom_id res chain seq x y z
N MET A 1 -20.84 -12.40 19.28
CA MET A 1 -20.73 -13.45 18.22
C MET A 1 -19.89 -14.61 18.72
N LEU A 2 -18.66 -14.42 19.16
CA LEU A 2 -17.77 -15.49 19.68
C LEU A 2 -18.42 -16.27 20.82
N GLN A 3 -18.87 -15.60 21.89
CA GLN A 3 -19.56 -16.23 23.02
C GLN A 3 -20.74 -17.12 22.60
N ALA A 4 -21.58 -16.65 21.68
CA ALA A 4 -22.71 -17.43 21.19
C ALA A 4 -22.26 -18.66 20.37
N SER A 5 -21.17 -18.56 19.62
CA SER A 5 -20.62 -19.70 18.88
C SER A 5 -19.94 -20.72 19.78
N LEU A 6 -19.29 -20.29 20.87
CA LEU A 6 -18.78 -21.20 21.92
C LEU A 6 -19.92 -21.96 22.60
N TYR A 7 -20.97 -21.24 23.00
CA TYR A 7 -22.14 -21.83 23.63
C TYR A 7 -22.82 -22.91 22.75
N SER A 8 -22.93 -22.66 21.43
CA SER A 8 -23.54 -23.60 20.49
C SER A 8 -22.60 -24.70 20.02
N GLY A 9 -21.31 -24.68 20.40
CA GLY A 9 -20.27 -25.59 19.89
C GLY A 9 -19.80 -25.27 18.46
N ALA A 10 -20.42 -24.31 17.75
CA ALA A 10 -20.07 -23.99 16.39
C ALA A 10 -18.71 -23.26 16.26
N ALA A 11 -18.18 -22.72 17.35
CA ALA A 11 -16.87 -22.07 17.42
C ALA A 11 -15.72 -22.95 16.92
N HIS A 12 -15.81 -24.24 17.10
CA HIS A 12 -14.76 -25.23 16.78
C HIS A 12 -14.90 -25.81 15.37
N ARG A 13 -15.94 -25.46 14.61
CA ARG A 13 -16.08 -25.92 13.21
C ARG A 13 -14.93 -25.40 12.36
N ARG A 14 -14.30 -26.26 11.59
CA ARG A 14 -13.33 -25.86 10.57
C ARG A 14 -14.04 -24.95 9.58
N SER A 15 -13.40 -23.84 9.24
CA SER A 15 -14.00 -22.76 8.49
C SER A 15 -12.99 -22.14 7.53
N VAL A 16 -13.49 -21.66 6.41
CA VAL A 16 -12.73 -20.89 5.43
C VAL A 16 -13.35 -19.51 5.31
N PHE A 17 -12.55 -18.52 5.59
CA PHE A 17 -12.89 -17.11 5.37
C PHE A 17 -12.08 -16.54 4.21
N GLU A 18 -12.64 -15.53 3.55
CA GLU A 18 -12.04 -14.88 2.39
C GLU A 18 -12.13 -13.37 2.51
N ALA A 19 -11.01 -12.68 2.26
CA ALA A 19 -10.99 -11.23 2.05
C ALA A 19 -10.94 -10.92 0.55
N PHE A 20 -11.83 -10.04 0.09
CA PHE A 20 -11.92 -9.61 -1.30
C PHE A 20 -12.55 -8.22 -1.41
N ALA A 21 -12.29 -7.49 -2.50
CA ALA A 21 -12.98 -6.25 -2.84
C ALA A 21 -14.13 -6.55 -3.81
N ARG A 22 -15.36 -6.11 -3.50
CA ARG A 22 -16.50 -6.29 -4.41
C ARG A 22 -16.41 -5.42 -5.66
N ARG A 23 -15.78 -4.28 -5.52
CA ARG A 23 -15.56 -3.30 -6.59
C ARG A 23 -14.29 -2.52 -6.29
N LEU A 24 -13.71 -1.96 -7.31
CA LEU A 24 -12.65 -0.98 -7.14
C LEU A 24 -13.26 0.39 -6.80
N PRO A 25 -12.54 1.28 -6.11
CA PRO A 25 -12.93 2.68 -5.97
C PRO A 25 -13.08 3.35 -7.34
N ASP A 26 -13.92 4.39 -7.42
CA ASP A 26 -14.16 5.14 -8.64
C ASP A 26 -12.85 5.61 -9.29
N GLY A 27 -12.74 5.42 -10.58
CA GLY A 27 -11.56 5.79 -11.36
C GLY A 27 -10.39 4.82 -11.27
N ARG A 28 -10.49 3.74 -10.50
CA ARG A 28 -9.47 2.69 -10.41
C ARG A 28 -9.76 1.55 -11.39
N ARG A 29 -8.73 1.09 -12.11
CA ARG A 29 -8.81 -0.06 -13.03
C ARG A 29 -8.21 -1.32 -12.44
N TYR A 30 -7.51 -1.19 -11.33
CA TYR A 30 -6.89 -2.23 -10.52
C TYR A 30 -6.65 -1.70 -9.11
N GLY A 31 -6.37 -2.60 -8.18
CA GLY A 31 -5.80 -2.27 -6.88
C GLY A 31 -4.49 -3.01 -6.67
N ILE A 32 -3.69 -2.57 -5.72
CA ILE A 32 -2.44 -3.21 -5.31
C ILE A 32 -2.59 -3.72 -3.88
N VAL A 33 -2.24 -4.98 -3.66
CA VAL A 33 -2.24 -5.59 -2.31
C VAL A 33 -1.05 -5.03 -1.52
N ALA A 34 -1.34 -4.51 -0.33
CA ALA A 34 -0.34 -4.12 0.64
C ALA A 34 -0.85 -4.31 2.07
N GLY A 35 0.06 -4.35 3.05
CA GLY A 35 -0.25 -4.56 4.45
C GLY A 35 -0.13 -6.00 4.92
N THR A 36 -0.05 -6.98 4.01
CA THR A 36 0.01 -8.40 4.39
C THR A 36 1.20 -8.69 5.31
N GLY A 37 2.39 -8.16 5.04
CA GLY A 37 3.56 -8.38 5.91
C GLY A 37 3.31 -7.89 7.35
N ARG A 38 2.75 -6.68 7.52
CA ARG A 38 2.37 -6.13 8.84
C ARG A 38 1.26 -6.96 9.52
N LEU A 39 0.29 -7.41 8.73
CA LEU A 39 -0.78 -8.27 9.21
C LEU A 39 -0.23 -9.58 9.76
N LEU A 40 0.69 -10.21 9.04
CA LEU A 40 1.30 -11.49 9.45
C LEU A 40 2.14 -11.35 10.73
N GLU A 41 2.93 -10.28 10.85
CA GLU A 41 3.65 -9.94 12.09
C GLU A 41 2.68 -9.81 13.27
N GLY A 42 1.62 -9.02 13.08
CA GLY A 42 0.63 -8.84 14.11
C GLY A 42 -0.17 -10.10 14.45
N ILE A 43 -0.46 -10.99 13.50
CA ILE A 43 -1.12 -12.29 13.78
C ILE A 43 -0.18 -13.20 14.59
N ALA A 44 1.10 -13.23 14.28
CA ALA A 44 2.09 -14.00 15.02
C ALA A 44 2.17 -13.57 16.49
N ASP A 45 1.97 -12.29 16.76
CA ASP A 45 2.00 -11.70 18.10
C ASP A 45 0.61 -11.54 18.74
N PHE A 46 -0.47 -11.81 18.02
CA PHE A 46 -1.84 -11.58 18.49
C PHE A 46 -2.19 -12.42 19.71
N ARG A 47 -2.45 -11.76 20.83
CA ARG A 47 -2.77 -12.37 22.13
C ARG A 47 -3.77 -11.48 22.86
N PHE A 48 -4.51 -12.08 23.78
CA PHE A 48 -5.25 -11.36 24.79
C PHE A 48 -4.41 -11.39 26.09
N GLY A 49 -3.82 -10.26 26.44
CA GLY A 49 -3.04 -10.10 27.64
C GLY A 49 -3.90 -9.87 28.90
N GLU A 50 -3.25 -9.71 30.03
CA GLU A 50 -3.93 -9.50 31.31
C GLU A 50 -4.84 -8.25 31.29
N ALA A 51 -4.38 -7.16 30.66
CA ALA A 51 -5.14 -5.91 30.59
C ALA A 51 -6.44 -6.05 29.78
N GLU A 52 -6.40 -6.74 28.64
CA GLU A 52 -7.57 -7.00 27.80
C GLU A 52 -8.55 -7.93 28.49
N LEU A 53 -8.06 -9.01 29.11
CA LEU A 53 -8.89 -10.00 29.80
C LEU A 53 -9.56 -9.37 31.04
N ASP A 54 -8.82 -8.60 31.83
CA ASP A 54 -9.35 -7.86 32.98
C ASP A 54 -10.43 -6.83 32.54
N PHE A 55 -10.18 -6.08 31.46
CA PHE A 55 -11.16 -5.14 30.92
C PHE A 55 -12.46 -5.86 30.50
N LEU A 56 -12.34 -6.95 29.73
CA LEU A 56 -13.49 -7.73 29.24
C LEU A 56 -14.30 -8.33 30.40
N GLY A 57 -13.61 -8.86 31.43
CA GLY A 57 -14.22 -9.43 32.61
C GLY A 57 -14.94 -8.39 33.46
N ARG A 58 -14.27 -7.28 33.80
CA ARG A 58 -14.86 -6.20 34.64
C ARG A 58 -16.05 -5.51 33.96
N THR A 59 -16.02 -5.36 32.64
CA THR A 59 -17.11 -4.73 31.89
C THR A 59 -18.26 -5.65 31.56
N GLY A 60 -18.10 -6.97 31.77
CA GLY A 60 -19.12 -7.97 31.48
C GLY A 60 -19.45 -8.10 30.00
N VAL A 61 -18.52 -7.73 29.10
CA VAL A 61 -18.70 -7.83 27.64
C VAL A 61 -18.83 -9.29 27.21
N VAL A 62 -18.14 -10.18 27.89
CA VAL A 62 -18.19 -11.63 27.65
C VAL A 62 -18.28 -12.40 28.98
N ASN A 63 -18.78 -13.64 28.93
CA ASN A 63 -18.83 -14.54 30.07
C ASN A 63 -17.47 -15.20 30.37
N GLN A 64 -17.38 -15.95 31.49
CA GLN A 64 -16.15 -16.59 31.93
C GLN A 64 -15.62 -17.59 30.93
N ASP A 65 -16.46 -18.45 30.36
CA ASP A 65 -16.03 -19.44 29.36
C ASP A 65 -15.36 -18.78 28.14
N THR A 66 -15.85 -17.61 27.75
CA THR A 66 -15.25 -16.84 26.66
C THR A 66 -13.92 -16.20 27.07
N LEU A 67 -13.79 -15.71 28.31
CA LEU A 67 -12.51 -15.23 28.86
C LEU A 67 -11.47 -16.36 28.88
N ASP A 68 -11.86 -17.53 29.34
CA ASP A 68 -10.99 -18.71 29.40
C ASP A 68 -10.51 -19.10 27.99
N TYR A 69 -11.39 -19.08 26.97
CA TYR A 69 -11.02 -19.28 25.58
C TYR A 69 -10.03 -18.23 25.08
N LEU A 70 -10.31 -16.94 25.34
CA LEU A 70 -9.45 -15.83 24.89
C LEU A 70 -8.08 -15.84 25.55
N SER A 71 -7.98 -16.25 26.82
CA SER A 71 -6.69 -16.33 27.54
C SER A 71 -5.72 -17.31 26.86
N GLY A 72 -6.24 -18.37 26.26
CA GLY A 72 -5.48 -19.36 25.50
C GLY A 72 -5.37 -19.08 24.01
N TYR A 73 -5.95 -17.98 23.52
CA TYR A 73 -6.01 -17.72 22.09
C TYR A 73 -4.62 -17.65 21.43
N ARG A 74 -4.46 -18.46 20.40
CA ARG A 74 -3.37 -18.43 19.44
C ARG A 74 -3.93 -18.85 18.08
N PHE A 75 -3.58 -18.13 17.03
CA PHE A 75 -3.95 -18.57 15.70
C PHE A 75 -3.15 -19.82 15.34
N SER A 76 -3.86 -20.88 14.95
CA SER A 76 -3.27 -22.21 14.66
C SER A 76 -3.56 -22.69 13.24
N GLY A 77 -4.24 -21.88 12.43
CA GLY A 77 -4.66 -22.22 11.08
C GLY A 77 -3.64 -21.90 9.99
N ASP A 78 -4.15 -21.91 8.76
CA ASP A 78 -3.40 -21.58 7.56
C ASP A 78 -3.88 -20.24 6.97
N ILE A 79 -2.96 -19.47 6.41
CA ILE A 79 -3.28 -18.24 5.65
C ILE A 79 -2.63 -18.32 4.29
N TRP A 80 -3.46 -18.11 3.26
CA TRP A 80 -3.07 -18.02 1.87
C TRP A 80 -3.50 -16.66 1.33
N GLY A 81 -2.78 -16.11 0.34
CA GLY A 81 -3.21 -14.86 -0.27
C GLY A 81 -2.33 -14.42 -1.43
N TYR A 82 -2.73 -13.32 -2.02
CA TYR A 82 -1.91 -12.62 -3.01
C TYR A 82 -0.73 -11.96 -2.28
N PRO A 83 0.50 -12.15 -2.74
CA PRO A 83 1.66 -11.45 -2.17
C PRO A 83 1.49 -9.93 -2.26
N GLU A 84 2.10 -9.20 -1.34
CA GLU A 84 2.15 -7.75 -1.45
C GLU A 84 2.81 -7.32 -2.77
N GLY A 85 2.33 -6.23 -3.33
CA GLY A 85 2.72 -5.74 -4.65
C GLY A 85 1.92 -6.36 -5.80
N GLU A 86 1.16 -7.43 -5.57
CA GLU A 86 0.30 -8.04 -6.59
C GLU A 86 -0.92 -7.16 -6.89
N ALA A 87 -1.29 -7.08 -8.17
CA ALA A 87 -2.54 -6.45 -8.56
C ALA A 87 -3.74 -7.33 -8.25
N TYR A 88 -4.85 -6.70 -7.82
CA TYR A 88 -6.14 -7.37 -7.64
C TYR A 88 -7.27 -6.65 -8.40
N PHE A 89 -8.34 -7.38 -8.64
CA PHE A 89 -9.53 -6.92 -9.35
C PHE A 89 -10.79 -7.22 -8.51
N PRO A 90 -11.97 -6.73 -8.91
CA PRO A 90 -13.19 -7.07 -8.20
C PRO A 90 -13.37 -8.57 -8.03
N ASN A 91 -13.65 -9.00 -6.80
CA ASN A 91 -13.85 -10.38 -6.39
C ASN A 91 -12.60 -11.30 -6.42
N SER A 92 -11.39 -10.75 -6.62
CA SER A 92 -10.15 -11.52 -6.39
C SER A 92 -10.10 -12.05 -4.96
N PRO A 93 -9.77 -13.33 -4.71
CA PRO A 93 -9.62 -13.89 -3.36
C PRO A 93 -8.27 -13.46 -2.75
N ILE A 94 -8.20 -12.21 -2.29
CA ILE A 94 -6.96 -11.54 -1.86
C ILE A 94 -6.31 -12.26 -0.68
N LEU A 95 -7.12 -12.71 0.29
CA LEU A 95 -6.63 -13.47 1.44
C LEU A 95 -7.64 -14.54 1.83
N ILE A 96 -7.15 -15.72 2.16
CA ILE A 96 -7.94 -16.87 2.60
C ILE A 96 -7.38 -17.32 3.95
N VAL A 97 -8.26 -17.43 4.94
CA VAL A 97 -7.96 -17.91 6.29
C VAL A 97 -8.68 -19.22 6.53
N GLU A 98 -7.94 -20.28 6.77
CA GLU A 98 -8.42 -21.63 7.03
C GLU A 98 -8.12 -22.01 8.48
N SER A 99 -9.13 -22.03 9.36
CA SER A 99 -8.98 -22.31 10.78
C SER A 99 -10.31 -22.78 11.40
N THR A 100 -10.41 -22.76 12.74
CA THR A 100 -11.71 -22.81 13.40
C THR A 100 -12.46 -21.49 13.18
N PHE A 101 -13.79 -21.54 13.26
CA PHE A 101 -14.61 -20.33 13.17
C PHE A 101 -14.18 -19.27 14.19
N ALA A 102 -13.94 -19.69 15.43
CA ALA A 102 -13.54 -18.77 16.49
C ALA A 102 -12.21 -18.07 16.21
N GLU A 103 -11.19 -18.80 15.81
CA GLU A 103 -9.89 -18.20 15.50
C GLU A 103 -9.97 -17.24 14.32
N ALA A 104 -10.62 -17.64 13.25
CA ALA A 104 -10.71 -16.84 12.03
C ALA A 104 -11.59 -15.58 12.20
N CYS A 105 -12.71 -15.68 12.95
CA CYS A 105 -13.61 -14.54 13.13
C CYS A 105 -13.03 -13.43 14.02
N ILE A 106 -12.13 -13.75 14.94
CA ILE A 106 -11.43 -12.77 15.79
C ILE A 106 -10.54 -11.85 14.94
N LEU A 107 -9.96 -12.35 13.87
CA LEU A 107 -9.04 -11.60 13.02
C LEU A 107 -9.74 -10.55 12.11
N GLU A 108 -11.07 -10.61 11.93
CA GLU A 108 -11.80 -9.81 10.92
C GLU A 108 -11.44 -8.31 10.97
N THR A 109 -11.58 -7.69 12.13
CA THR A 109 -11.38 -6.24 12.25
C THR A 109 -9.93 -5.85 12.01
N TYR A 110 -9.00 -6.58 12.61
CA TYR A 110 -7.58 -6.33 12.47
C TYR A 110 -7.13 -6.50 11.01
N LEU A 111 -7.49 -7.62 10.39
CA LEU A 111 -7.17 -7.95 9.01
C LEU A 111 -7.70 -6.88 8.04
N LEU A 112 -8.98 -6.51 8.16
CA LEU A 112 -9.59 -5.52 7.29
C LEU A 112 -9.03 -4.11 7.52
N SER A 113 -8.72 -3.73 8.75
CA SER A 113 -8.09 -2.46 9.07
C SER A 113 -6.76 -2.29 8.33
N VAL A 114 -5.89 -3.30 8.42
CA VAL A 114 -4.58 -3.28 7.76
C VAL A 114 -4.69 -3.31 6.24
N LEU A 115 -5.40 -4.29 5.69
CA LEU A 115 -5.48 -4.48 4.23
C LEU A 115 -6.19 -3.32 3.53
N ASN A 116 -7.27 -2.78 4.11
CA ASN A 116 -8.00 -1.67 3.52
C ASN A 116 -7.18 -0.38 3.44
N HIS A 117 -6.46 -0.06 4.51
CA HIS A 117 -5.62 1.14 4.58
C HIS A 117 -4.40 1.03 3.65
N ASP A 118 -3.59 0.00 3.83
CA ASP A 118 -2.32 -0.12 3.12
C ASP A 118 -2.53 -0.34 1.61
N SER A 119 -3.53 -1.14 1.22
CA SER A 119 -3.84 -1.37 -0.20
C SER A 119 -4.43 -0.13 -0.90
N ALA A 120 -5.17 0.72 -0.18
CA ALA A 120 -5.66 1.99 -0.73
C ALA A 120 -4.48 2.92 -1.09
N ILE A 121 -3.52 3.04 -0.18
CA ILE A 121 -2.33 3.88 -0.37
C ILE A 121 -1.43 3.30 -1.46
N ALA A 122 -1.16 1.99 -1.45
CA ALA A 122 -0.36 1.34 -2.49
C ALA A 122 -0.99 1.49 -3.88
N SER A 123 -2.33 1.41 -3.98
CA SER A 123 -3.05 1.61 -5.24
C SER A 123 -2.96 3.05 -5.75
N ALA A 124 -3.00 4.05 -4.86
CA ALA A 124 -2.77 5.45 -5.22
C ALA A 124 -1.31 5.67 -5.66
N ALA A 125 -0.35 5.14 -4.88
CA ALA A 125 1.07 5.23 -5.17
C ALA A 125 1.41 4.62 -6.55
N SER A 126 0.88 3.45 -6.87
CA SER A 126 1.09 2.78 -8.16
C SER A 126 0.65 3.66 -9.34
N ARG A 127 -0.48 4.36 -9.23
CA ARG A 127 -0.95 5.31 -10.25
C ARG A 127 -0.03 6.53 -10.36
N MET A 128 0.44 7.05 -9.24
CA MET A 128 1.39 8.18 -9.21
C MET A 128 2.72 7.81 -9.85
N ILE A 129 3.25 6.62 -9.57
CA ILE A 129 4.47 6.09 -10.22
C ILE A 129 4.27 5.91 -11.72
N THR A 130 3.13 5.36 -12.14
CA THR A 130 2.79 5.27 -13.56
C THR A 130 2.75 6.65 -14.24
N ALA A 131 2.16 7.66 -13.58
CA ALA A 131 2.12 9.02 -14.07
C ALA A 131 3.52 9.69 -14.06
N ALA A 132 4.37 9.37 -13.10
CA ALA A 132 5.73 9.90 -12.97
C ALA A 132 6.72 9.31 -14.01
N GLY A 133 6.40 8.14 -14.58
CA GLY A 133 7.29 7.44 -15.50
C GLY A 133 8.61 7.06 -14.82
N ASN A 134 9.74 7.55 -15.34
CA ASN A 134 11.06 7.24 -14.78
C ASN A 134 11.52 8.22 -13.68
N ARG A 135 10.70 9.19 -13.32
CA ARG A 135 11.06 10.19 -12.30
C ARG A 135 10.72 9.67 -10.92
N PRO A 136 11.67 9.68 -9.96
CA PRO A 136 11.43 9.18 -8.62
C PRO A 136 10.36 10.00 -7.88
N CYS A 137 9.54 9.30 -7.09
CA CYS A 137 8.59 9.89 -6.16
C CYS A 137 9.07 9.66 -4.72
N ILE A 138 8.92 10.68 -3.87
CA ILE A 138 9.29 10.67 -2.45
C ILE A 138 8.01 10.79 -1.63
N GLU A 139 7.81 9.89 -0.67
CA GLU A 139 6.71 9.97 0.28
C GLU A 139 6.98 11.07 1.33
N MET A 140 6.08 12.05 1.44
CA MET A 140 6.17 13.19 2.36
C MET A 140 4.86 13.45 3.12
N GLY A 141 4.04 12.42 3.34
CA GLY A 141 2.69 12.53 3.90
C GLY A 141 2.58 12.38 5.41
N SER A 142 3.67 12.14 6.15
CA SER A 142 3.61 11.82 7.59
C SER A 142 2.85 12.86 8.43
N ARG A 143 2.89 14.14 8.08
CA ARG A 143 2.16 15.22 8.78
C ARG A 143 0.72 15.41 8.30
N ARG A 144 0.22 14.52 7.44
CA ARG A 144 -1.11 14.57 6.80
C ARG A 144 -1.98 13.34 7.07
N THR A 145 -1.48 12.43 7.92
CA THR A 145 -2.20 11.25 8.37
C THR A 145 -1.99 11.06 9.88
N HIS A 146 -2.65 10.06 10.47
CA HIS A 146 -2.45 9.70 11.87
C HIS A 146 -1.00 9.23 12.08
N GLU A 147 -0.35 9.67 13.16
CA GLU A 147 1.06 9.39 13.44
C GLU A 147 1.39 7.90 13.48
N GLU A 148 0.49 7.08 14.03
CA GLU A 148 0.64 5.62 14.07
C GLU A 148 0.46 4.95 12.69
N ALA A 149 -0.27 5.60 11.78
CA ALA A 149 -0.47 5.12 10.41
C ALA A 149 0.62 5.58 9.44
N ALA A 150 1.35 6.65 9.77
CA ALA A 150 2.35 7.24 8.87
C ALA A 150 3.45 6.25 8.44
N PRO A 151 4.06 5.43 9.32
CA PRO A 151 5.04 4.43 8.90
C PRO A 151 4.46 3.36 7.96
N ALA A 152 3.20 2.96 8.17
CA ALA A 152 2.50 2.01 7.32
C ALA A 152 2.21 2.60 5.93
N ALA A 153 1.81 3.87 5.87
CA ALA A 153 1.59 4.60 4.62
C ALA A 153 2.88 4.70 3.80
N ALA A 154 3.99 5.05 4.45
CA ALA A 154 5.31 5.10 3.83
C ALA A 154 5.72 3.74 3.25
N ARG A 155 5.52 2.66 4.02
CA ARG A 155 5.78 1.29 3.58
C ARG A 155 4.96 0.92 2.34
N ALA A 156 3.66 1.18 2.36
CA ALA A 156 2.76 0.88 1.25
C ALA A 156 3.14 1.65 -0.04
N ALA A 157 3.55 2.92 0.11
CA ALA A 157 4.03 3.73 -1.01
C ALA A 157 5.31 3.15 -1.64
N VAL A 158 6.28 2.73 -0.81
CA VAL A 158 7.55 2.15 -1.30
C VAL A 158 7.33 0.80 -1.97
N ILE A 159 6.44 -0.05 -1.47
CA ILE A 159 6.03 -1.29 -2.14
C ILE A 159 5.52 -1.00 -3.56
N ALA A 160 4.70 0.04 -3.71
CA ALA A 160 4.13 0.44 -5.00
C ALA A 160 5.04 1.33 -5.86
N GLY A 161 6.33 1.41 -5.55
CA GLY A 161 7.34 1.99 -6.43
C GLY A 161 7.92 3.34 -5.99
N PHE A 162 7.45 3.98 -4.92
CA PHE A 162 8.11 5.19 -4.39
C PHE A 162 9.57 4.90 -4.04
N ASP A 163 10.46 5.86 -4.31
CA ASP A 163 11.91 5.67 -4.12
C ASP A 163 12.32 5.73 -2.64
N SER A 164 11.69 6.60 -1.89
CA SER A 164 12.08 6.93 -0.53
C SER A 164 10.95 7.57 0.25
N THR A 165 11.16 7.78 1.55
CA THR A 165 10.22 8.44 2.44
C THR A 165 10.89 9.48 3.32
N SER A 166 10.12 10.47 3.77
CA SER A 166 10.53 11.39 4.84
C SER A 166 10.33 10.81 6.25
N ASN A 167 9.73 9.62 6.39
CA ASN A 167 9.39 8.99 7.64
C ASN A 167 10.55 8.16 8.18
N LEU A 168 11.23 8.65 9.23
CA LEU A 168 12.39 7.97 9.82
C LEU A 168 12.00 6.65 10.50
N GLU A 169 10.81 6.58 11.10
CA GLU A 169 10.31 5.36 11.75
C GLU A 169 10.07 4.24 10.73
N ALA A 170 9.59 4.56 9.53
CA ALA A 170 9.51 3.59 8.45
C ALA A 170 10.90 3.10 8.01
N GLY A 171 11.91 3.97 8.06
CA GLY A 171 13.31 3.59 7.85
C GLY A 171 13.80 2.57 8.87
N ILE A 172 13.51 2.80 10.16
CA ILE A 172 13.89 1.89 11.26
C ILE A 172 13.15 0.56 11.14
N ARG A 173 11.81 0.59 11.02
CA ARG A 173 10.99 -0.64 11.05
C ARG A 173 11.17 -1.52 9.81
N TYR A 174 11.35 -0.92 8.64
CA TYR A 174 11.28 -1.64 7.36
C TYR A 174 12.54 -1.54 6.50
N GLY A 175 13.58 -0.84 6.96
CA GLY A 175 14.81 -0.64 6.18
C GLY A 175 14.61 0.18 4.91
N ILE A 176 13.61 1.06 4.89
CA ILE A 176 13.27 1.91 3.75
C ILE A 176 14.24 3.10 3.70
N LYS A 177 14.69 3.46 2.50
CA LYS A 177 15.51 4.64 2.27
C LYS A 177 14.78 5.90 2.72
N THR A 178 15.42 6.65 3.63
CA THR A 178 14.89 7.92 4.13
C THR A 178 15.60 9.10 3.52
N VAL A 179 14.85 10.16 3.23
CA VAL A 179 15.36 11.43 2.71
C VAL A 179 14.61 12.58 3.38
N GLY A 180 15.25 13.74 3.42
CA GLY A 180 14.63 14.94 3.94
C GLY A 180 15.08 16.17 3.17
N THR A 181 14.35 17.27 3.34
CA THR A 181 14.70 18.59 2.80
C THR A 181 14.30 19.65 3.81
N ALA A 182 14.83 20.87 3.67
CA ALA A 182 14.47 21.98 4.52
C ALA A 182 12.98 22.35 4.37
N ALA A 183 12.40 22.89 5.42
CA ALA A 183 11.10 23.55 5.39
C ALA A 183 11.30 25.08 5.33
N HIS A 184 10.26 25.84 4.92
CA HIS A 184 10.31 27.31 4.90
C HIS A 184 10.70 27.90 6.25
N SER A 185 10.31 27.26 7.37
CA SER A 185 10.68 27.69 8.72
C SER A 185 12.19 27.75 8.95
N PHE A 186 12.99 26.92 8.24
CA PHE A 186 14.44 26.98 8.32
C PHE A 186 14.98 28.26 7.65
N THR A 187 14.45 28.62 6.49
CA THR A 187 14.81 29.89 5.83
C THR A 187 14.39 31.08 6.68
N LEU A 188 13.17 31.05 7.23
CA LEU A 188 12.62 32.11 8.08
C LEU A 188 13.34 32.27 9.43
N LEU A 189 14.10 31.28 9.89
CA LEU A 189 14.91 31.36 11.09
C LEU A 189 16.12 32.27 10.94
N HIS A 190 16.61 32.45 9.71
CA HIS A 190 17.80 33.23 9.41
C HIS A 190 17.45 34.67 9.02
N ASP A 191 18.37 35.59 9.20
CA ASP A 191 18.15 36.99 8.84
C ASP A 191 18.04 37.21 7.32
N THR A 192 18.73 36.37 6.54
CA THR A 192 18.61 36.33 5.09
C THR A 192 18.49 34.91 4.56
N GLU A 193 17.86 34.71 3.43
CA GLU A 193 17.79 33.44 2.72
C GLU A 193 19.18 32.88 2.35
N ARG A 194 20.13 33.80 2.05
CA ARG A 194 21.53 33.47 1.77
C ARG A 194 22.18 32.80 2.98
N ASP A 195 21.99 33.33 4.19
CA ASP A 195 22.56 32.75 5.43
C ASP A 195 21.99 31.33 5.67
N ALA A 196 20.71 31.13 5.38
CA ALA A 196 20.09 29.79 5.46
C ALA A 196 20.75 28.82 4.47
N PHE A 197 20.95 29.24 3.23
CA PHE A 197 21.61 28.41 2.22
C PHE A 197 23.07 28.10 2.57
N GLU A 198 23.84 29.08 3.06
CA GLU A 198 25.20 28.87 3.53
C GLU A 198 25.26 27.85 4.66
N ALA A 199 24.39 27.96 5.65
CA ALA A 199 24.30 27.03 6.78
C ALA A 199 23.94 25.61 6.31
N GLN A 200 22.97 25.47 5.40
CA GLN A 200 22.57 24.17 4.86
C GLN A 200 23.68 23.54 4.01
N LEU A 201 24.34 24.31 3.16
CA LEU A 201 25.45 23.82 2.33
C LEU A 201 26.67 23.42 3.17
N ALA A 202 26.96 24.17 4.24
CA ALA A 202 28.04 23.87 5.17
C ALA A 202 27.79 22.57 5.94
N SER A 203 26.54 22.31 6.33
CA SER A 203 26.15 21.13 7.10
C SER A 203 25.95 19.87 6.26
N LEU A 204 25.28 19.98 5.09
CA LEU A 204 24.85 18.86 4.27
C LEU A 204 25.66 18.69 2.97
N GLY A 205 26.52 19.64 2.66
CA GLY A 205 27.30 19.66 1.43
C GLY A 205 26.52 20.20 0.23
N LYS A 206 27.24 20.44 -0.86
CA LYS A 206 26.71 21.09 -2.08
C LYS A 206 25.71 20.21 -2.86
N GLY A 207 25.69 18.91 -2.61
CA GLY A 207 24.74 17.97 -3.22
C GLY A 207 23.33 17.98 -2.62
N THR A 208 23.07 18.83 -1.62
CA THR A 208 21.74 18.97 -1.00
C THR A 208 20.73 19.64 -1.92
N SER A 209 19.46 19.60 -1.54
CA SER A 209 18.35 20.30 -2.21
C SER A 209 17.99 21.57 -1.43
N LEU A 210 18.09 22.72 -2.07
CA LEU A 210 17.72 24.01 -1.49
C LEU A 210 16.28 24.38 -1.84
N LEU A 211 15.51 24.86 -0.86
CA LEU A 211 14.12 25.33 -1.04
C LEU A 211 14.17 26.79 -1.47
N VAL A 212 13.73 27.08 -2.70
CA VAL A 212 14.00 28.38 -3.35
C VAL A 212 12.74 29.26 -3.51
N ASP A 213 11.61 28.84 -2.96
CA ASP A 213 10.34 29.57 -3.10
C ASP A 213 9.83 30.17 -1.77
N THR A 214 10.74 30.49 -0.84
CA THR A 214 10.36 31.17 0.41
C THR A 214 10.03 32.65 0.14
N TYR A 215 10.77 33.30 -0.72
CA TYR A 215 10.60 34.71 -1.08
C TYR A 215 10.56 34.91 -2.61
N ASP A 216 11.63 35.34 -3.23
CA ASP A 216 11.75 35.52 -4.67
C ASP A 216 12.59 34.40 -5.29
N VAL A 217 11.95 33.59 -6.14
CA VAL A 217 12.56 32.39 -6.72
C VAL A 217 13.80 32.73 -7.57
N GLU A 218 13.82 33.85 -8.31
CA GLU A 218 14.97 34.22 -9.11
C GLU A 218 16.18 34.58 -8.25
N ALA A 219 15.97 35.40 -7.26
CA ALA A 219 17.01 35.79 -6.32
C ALA A 219 17.56 34.56 -5.56
N ALA A 220 16.68 33.69 -5.13
CA ALA A 220 17.04 32.45 -4.45
C ALA A 220 17.88 31.49 -5.32
N VAL A 221 17.46 31.24 -6.56
CA VAL A 221 18.22 30.39 -7.51
C VAL A 221 19.59 30.98 -7.81
N ARG A 222 19.70 32.31 -8.05
CA ARG A 222 20.98 32.97 -8.26
C ARG A 222 21.88 32.85 -7.05
N SER A 223 21.37 33.08 -5.85
CA SER A 223 22.12 32.94 -4.59
C SER A 223 22.60 31.50 -4.38
N ALA A 224 21.71 30.50 -4.62
CA ALA A 224 22.05 29.09 -4.51
C ALA A 224 23.20 28.68 -5.46
N VAL A 225 23.14 29.12 -6.71
CA VAL A 225 24.19 28.86 -7.71
C VAL A 225 25.50 29.59 -7.35
N GLU A 226 25.45 30.83 -6.89
CA GLU A 226 26.64 31.55 -6.44
C GLU A 226 27.36 30.83 -5.31
N LEU A 227 26.62 30.32 -4.33
CA LEU A 227 27.17 29.63 -3.14
C LEU A 227 27.70 28.22 -3.44
N ALA A 228 26.91 27.42 -4.18
CA ALA A 228 27.23 26.02 -4.42
C ALA A 228 28.02 25.78 -5.71
N GLY A 229 27.87 26.66 -6.70
CA GLY A 229 28.43 26.49 -8.04
C GLY A 229 27.83 25.31 -8.79
N PRO A 230 28.54 24.73 -9.75
CA PRO A 230 28.04 23.61 -10.58
C PRO A 230 27.81 22.29 -9.82
N LYS A 231 28.11 22.25 -8.52
CA LYS A 231 27.88 21.11 -7.64
C LYS A 231 26.57 21.18 -6.87
N LEU A 232 25.74 22.19 -7.10
CA LEU A 232 24.40 22.30 -6.50
C LEU A 232 23.58 21.08 -6.88
N GLY A 233 23.15 20.29 -5.88
CA GLY A 233 22.43 19.04 -6.09
C GLY A 233 21.05 19.27 -6.69
N ALA A 234 20.22 20.07 -6.02
CA ALA A 234 18.87 20.36 -6.48
C ALA A 234 18.34 21.69 -5.97
N VAL A 235 17.31 22.20 -6.65
CA VAL A 235 16.40 23.24 -6.15
C VAL A 235 15.00 22.64 -5.99
N ARG A 236 14.27 23.04 -4.94
CA ARG A 236 12.90 22.58 -4.67
C ARG A 236 11.91 23.72 -4.83
N LEU A 237 10.82 23.42 -5.55
CA LEU A 237 9.66 24.27 -5.78
C LEU A 237 8.43 23.64 -5.12
N ASP A 238 7.74 24.38 -4.25
CA ASP A 238 6.62 23.87 -3.43
C ASP A 238 5.30 24.60 -3.71
N SER A 239 5.32 25.69 -4.52
CA SER A 239 4.18 26.59 -4.72
C SER A 239 4.13 27.21 -6.11
N GLY A 240 2.98 27.80 -6.45
CA GLY A 240 2.78 28.54 -7.70
C GLY A 240 2.40 27.67 -8.90
N ASP A 241 2.53 28.20 -10.12
CA ASP A 241 2.40 27.45 -11.37
C ASP A 241 3.65 26.60 -11.60
N LEU A 242 3.63 25.38 -11.12
CA LEU A 242 4.78 24.48 -11.10
C LEU A 242 5.30 24.15 -12.49
N VAL A 243 4.44 24.06 -13.52
CA VAL A 243 4.86 23.79 -14.90
C VAL A 243 5.66 24.96 -15.46
N ALA A 244 5.08 26.17 -15.40
CA ALA A 244 5.72 27.38 -15.88
C ALA A 244 6.99 27.69 -15.09
N GLN A 245 6.94 27.51 -13.77
CA GLN A 245 8.03 27.79 -12.85
C GLN A 245 9.22 26.85 -13.06
N ALA A 246 8.97 25.53 -13.20
CA ALA A 246 10.04 24.57 -13.47
C ALA A 246 10.72 24.82 -14.82
N GLN A 247 9.94 25.16 -15.85
CA GLN A 247 10.50 25.53 -17.16
C GLN A 247 11.37 26.80 -17.08
N TRP A 248 10.92 27.80 -16.35
CA TRP A 248 11.66 29.05 -16.18
C TRP A 248 12.92 28.83 -15.32
N VAL A 249 12.82 28.15 -14.20
CA VAL A 249 13.96 27.80 -13.33
C VAL A 249 15.02 26.98 -14.09
N ARG A 250 14.59 26.02 -14.93
CA ARG A 250 15.55 25.25 -15.75
C ARG A 250 16.36 26.16 -16.68
N ARG A 251 15.68 27.09 -17.40
CA ARG A 251 16.38 28.04 -18.25
C ARG A 251 17.35 28.94 -17.47
N LEU A 252 16.95 29.37 -16.27
CA LEU A 252 17.81 30.20 -15.41
C LEU A 252 19.05 29.41 -14.94
N LEU A 253 18.87 28.18 -14.49
CA LEU A 253 19.97 27.30 -14.08
C LEU A 253 20.95 27.06 -15.25
N ASP A 254 20.44 26.80 -16.46
CA ASP A 254 21.27 26.60 -17.66
C ASP A 254 22.06 27.87 -18.03
N GLN A 255 21.45 29.05 -17.96
CA GLN A 255 22.12 30.34 -18.17
C GLN A 255 23.23 30.61 -17.15
N LEU A 256 23.08 30.07 -15.94
CA LEU A 256 24.06 30.18 -14.85
C LEU A 256 25.14 29.08 -14.88
N GLY A 257 25.11 28.17 -15.87
CA GLY A 257 26.08 27.05 -15.99
C GLY A 257 25.78 25.86 -15.07
N ASN A 258 24.54 25.75 -14.56
CA ASN A 258 24.10 24.69 -13.63
C ASN A 258 23.16 23.68 -14.30
N GLU A 259 23.50 23.21 -15.49
CA GLU A 259 22.70 22.26 -16.29
C GLU A 259 22.40 20.95 -15.58
N ASN A 260 23.26 20.50 -14.66
CA ASN A 260 23.14 19.25 -13.91
C ASN A 260 22.32 19.37 -12.61
N THR A 261 22.01 20.61 -12.16
CA THR A 261 21.21 20.82 -10.96
C THR A 261 19.79 20.33 -11.18
N LYS A 262 19.30 19.48 -10.27
CA LYS A 262 17.99 18.85 -10.34
C LYS A 262 16.87 19.81 -9.91
N ILE A 263 15.68 19.61 -10.45
CA ILE A 263 14.46 20.32 -10.02
C ILE A 263 13.54 19.34 -9.34
N VAL A 264 13.32 19.53 -8.04
CA VAL A 264 12.38 18.78 -7.22
C VAL A 264 11.10 19.58 -7.08
N VAL A 265 9.97 18.97 -7.37
CA VAL A 265 8.66 19.61 -7.22
C VAL A 265 7.90 18.91 -6.10
N THR A 266 7.39 19.72 -5.18
CA THR A 266 6.47 19.28 -4.13
C THR A 266 5.22 20.15 -4.18
N SER A 267 4.29 19.98 -3.37
CA SER A 267 2.99 20.67 -3.24
C SER A 267 1.88 19.62 -3.09
N ASP A 268 0.63 20.00 -3.29
CA ASP A 268 -0.53 19.07 -3.27
C ASP A 268 -0.61 18.23 -4.57
N LEU A 269 0.44 17.42 -4.79
CA LEU A 269 0.52 16.55 -5.96
C LEU A 269 -0.35 15.30 -5.81
N ASP A 270 -1.03 14.94 -6.89
CA ASP A 270 -1.70 13.67 -7.12
C ASP A 270 -1.27 13.08 -8.48
N GLU A 271 -1.82 11.96 -8.88
CA GLU A 271 -1.51 11.32 -10.17
C GLU A 271 -1.80 12.22 -11.38
N PHE A 272 -2.79 13.11 -11.28
CA PHE A 272 -3.16 14.03 -12.38
C PHE A 272 -2.19 15.20 -12.48
N ALA A 273 -1.83 15.80 -11.36
CA ALA A 273 -0.82 16.87 -11.30
C ALA A 273 0.56 16.36 -11.77
N ILE A 274 0.95 15.15 -11.34
CA ILE A 274 2.20 14.50 -11.80
C ILE A 274 2.16 14.28 -13.31
N ALA A 275 1.04 13.80 -13.87
CA ALA A 275 0.89 13.61 -15.30
C ALA A 275 0.99 14.94 -16.07
N ALA A 276 0.42 16.02 -15.57
CA ALA A 276 0.55 17.37 -16.17
C ALA A 276 2.01 17.86 -16.15
N LEU A 277 2.76 17.56 -15.09
CA LEU A 277 4.17 17.93 -14.93
C LEU A 277 5.14 17.12 -15.81
N GLN A 278 4.66 16.10 -16.54
CA GLN A 278 5.51 15.35 -17.48
C GLN A 278 6.10 16.23 -18.61
N SER A 279 5.41 17.29 -18.98
CA SER A 279 5.88 18.26 -19.99
C SER A 279 6.92 19.26 -19.45
N ALA A 280 7.12 19.30 -18.12
CA ALA A 280 8.07 20.19 -17.48
C ALA A 280 9.39 19.48 -17.14
N PRO A 281 10.50 20.21 -17.05
CA PRO A 281 11.82 19.67 -16.73
C PRO A 281 11.97 19.40 -15.21
N VAL A 282 11.13 18.53 -14.67
CA VAL A 282 11.14 18.10 -13.28
C VAL A 282 11.92 16.81 -13.16
N ASP A 283 12.77 16.67 -12.16
CA ASP A 283 13.58 15.47 -11.94
C ASP A 283 12.98 14.52 -10.89
N SER A 284 12.21 15.01 -9.93
CA SER A 284 11.55 14.19 -8.92
C SER A 284 10.37 14.91 -8.27
N TYR A 285 9.48 14.11 -7.65
CA TYR A 285 8.25 14.57 -7.03
C TYR A 285 8.24 14.22 -5.53
N GLY A 286 7.82 15.15 -4.68
CA GLY A 286 7.48 14.88 -3.29
C GLY A 286 5.95 14.91 -3.11
N VAL A 287 5.37 13.82 -2.63
CA VAL A 287 3.92 13.65 -2.56
C VAL A 287 3.49 13.44 -1.11
N GLY A 288 2.51 14.20 -0.67
CA GLY A 288 2.01 14.19 0.72
C GLY A 288 0.57 13.73 0.85
N THR A 289 -0.34 14.70 1.00
CA THR A 289 -1.76 14.49 1.35
C THR A 289 -2.47 13.49 0.47
N SER A 290 -2.41 13.67 -0.85
CA SER A 290 -3.12 12.79 -1.80
C SER A 290 -2.68 11.35 -1.69
N LEU A 291 -1.39 11.09 -1.46
CA LEU A 291 -0.88 9.74 -1.28
C LEU A 291 -1.44 9.06 -0.04
N VAL A 292 -1.27 9.68 1.14
CA VAL A 292 -1.64 9.06 2.43
C VAL A 292 -3.16 9.01 2.67
N THR A 293 -3.94 9.67 1.84
CA THR A 293 -5.42 9.59 1.80
C THR A 293 -5.95 8.71 0.66
N GLY A 294 -5.07 7.94 0.00
CA GLY A 294 -5.45 7.04 -1.09
C GLY A 294 -5.95 7.78 -2.35
N SER A 295 -5.55 9.04 -2.54
CA SER A 295 -5.99 9.90 -3.66
C SER A 295 -7.51 9.92 -3.80
N GLY A 296 -8.20 10.26 -2.71
CA GLY A 296 -9.66 10.33 -2.64
C GLY A 296 -10.36 8.99 -2.39
N ALA A 297 -9.62 7.88 -2.28
CA ALA A 297 -10.15 6.55 -1.92
C ALA A 297 -9.39 5.99 -0.70
N PRO A 298 -9.70 6.44 0.53
CA PRO A 298 -8.93 6.14 1.73
C PRO A 298 -9.03 4.68 2.19
N THR A 299 -9.86 3.88 1.55
CA THR A 299 -10.04 2.45 1.83
C THR A 299 -10.15 1.65 0.53
N ALA A 300 -9.58 0.45 0.50
CA ALA A 300 -9.71 -0.48 -0.61
C ALA A 300 -11.10 -1.15 -0.67
N SER A 301 -11.96 -0.90 0.32
CA SER A 301 -13.33 -1.44 0.43
C SER A 301 -13.40 -2.96 0.43
N MET A 302 -12.38 -3.60 0.95
CA MET A 302 -12.34 -5.05 1.14
C MET A 302 -13.30 -5.49 2.24
N VAL A 303 -13.85 -6.67 2.07
CA VAL A 303 -14.74 -7.37 3.02
C VAL A 303 -14.14 -8.73 3.36
N TYR A 304 -14.51 -9.26 4.53
CA TYR A 304 -14.10 -10.58 5.00
C TYR A 304 -15.34 -11.44 5.23
N LYS A 305 -15.41 -12.61 4.60
CA LYS A 305 -16.63 -13.42 4.60
C LYS A 305 -16.32 -14.89 4.82
N LEU A 306 -17.15 -15.53 5.66
CA LEU A 306 -17.21 -17.00 5.75
C LEU A 306 -17.73 -17.53 4.40
N VAL A 307 -16.95 -18.39 3.76
CA VAL A 307 -17.26 -18.98 2.44
C VAL A 307 -17.40 -20.51 2.48
N SER A 308 -16.86 -21.15 3.52
CA SER A 308 -17.01 -22.59 3.73
C SER A 308 -16.88 -22.93 5.21
N ARG A 309 -17.55 -24.01 5.65
CA ARG A 309 -17.42 -24.56 6.99
C ARG A 309 -17.69 -26.07 6.97
N THR A 310 -17.28 -26.78 8.01
CA THR A 310 -17.68 -28.19 8.17
C THR A 310 -19.12 -28.29 8.66
N ASP A 311 -19.83 -29.33 8.16
CA ASP A 311 -21.08 -29.83 8.72
C ASP A 311 -20.82 -30.70 9.97
N ASP A 312 -21.86 -31.33 10.52
CA ASP A 312 -21.77 -32.18 11.71
C ASP A 312 -21.05 -33.53 11.42
N ALA A 313 -20.95 -33.89 10.13
CA ALA A 313 -20.20 -35.08 9.68
C ALA A 313 -18.73 -34.75 9.36
N GLY A 314 -18.31 -33.51 9.49
CA GLY A 314 -16.94 -33.06 9.21
C GLY A 314 -16.68 -32.72 7.73
N ASN A 315 -17.68 -32.76 6.86
CA ASN A 315 -17.52 -32.43 5.45
C ASN A 315 -17.59 -30.92 5.24
N PHE A 316 -16.75 -30.36 4.37
CA PHE A 316 -16.82 -28.96 4.01
C PHE A 316 -18.05 -28.70 3.13
N VAL A 317 -18.87 -27.73 3.58
CA VAL A 317 -20.02 -27.21 2.84
C VAL A 317 -19.79 -25.74 2.48
N SER A 318 -20.12 -25.40 1.25
CA SER A 318 -20.10 -24.02 0.76
C SER A 318 -21.19 -23.20 1.43
N VAL A 319 -20.87 -21.99 1.87
CA VAL A 319 -21.83 -21.07 2.45
C VAL A 319 -21.68 -19.70 1.82
N ALA A 320 -22.80 -19.03 1.55
CA ALA A 320 -22.80 -17.72 0.93
C ALA A 320 -24.01 -16.89 1.40
N LYS A 321 -23.82 -15.57 1.44
CA LYS A 321 -24.93 -14.65 1.64
C LYS A 321 -25.69 -14.47 0.32
N THR A 322 -27.00 -14.71 0.35
CA THR A 322 -27.88 -14.62 -0.82
C THR A 322 -28.74 -13.35 -0.88
N ALA A 323 -28.45 -12.36 0.02
CA ALA A 323 -29.24 -11.12 0.07
C ALA A 323 -29.08 -10.30 -1.22
N LYS A 324 -30.18 -9.69 -1.69
CA LYS A 324 -30.25 -8.85 -2.88
C LYS A 324 -29.13 -7.79 -2.90
N ASN A 325 -28.39 -7.71 -3.98
CA ASN A 325 -27.23 -6.79 -4.21
C ASN A 325 -25.98 -7.04 -3.33
N LYS A 326 -25.90 -8.14 -2.58
CA LYS A 326 -24.71 -8.49 -1.76
C LYS A 326 -24.43 -9.99 -1.83
N VAL A 327 -24.54 -10.57 -2.99
CA VAL A 327 -24.24 -11.99 -3.22
C VAL A 327 -22.72 -12.18 -3.07
N SER A 328 -22.31 -13.17 -2.29
CA SER A 328 -20.95 -13.69 -2.25
C SER A 328 -20.96 -15.12 -2.77
N MET A 329 -19.89 -15.54 -3.41
CA MET A 329 -19.73 -16.91 -3.85
C MET A 329 -19.12 -17.74 -2.72
N GLY A 330 -19.74 -18.84 -2.35
CA GLY A 330 -19.25 -19.75 -1.34
C GLY A 330 -18.15 -20.66 -1.87
N GLY A 331 -17.53 -21.45 -0.96
CA GLY A 331 -16.46 -22.38 -1.28
C GLY A 331 -15.05 -21.78 -1.23
N ARG A 332 -14.07 -22.62 -0.98
CA ARG A 332 -12.64 -22.26 -1.00
C ARG A 332 -12.21 -21.97 -2.43
N LYS A 333 -11.55 -20.83 -2.66
CA LYS A 333 -11.11 -20.40 -3.98
C LYS A 333 -9.63 -20.65 -4.23
N TYR A 334 -9.31 -20.75 -5.51
CA TYR A 334 -7.97 -20.81 -6.08
C TYR A 334 -7.91 -19.84 -7.25
N ALA A 335 -6.82 -19.14 -7.44
CA ALA A 335 -6.73 -18.10 -8.48
C ALA A 335 -5.46 -18.23 -9.31
N LEU A 336 -5.63 -18.00 -10.61
CA LEU A 336 -4.55 -17.90 -11.60
C LEU A 336 -4.67 -16.58 -12.35
N ARG A 337 -3.54 -15.98 -12.73
CA ARG A 337 -3.46 -14.90 -13.74
C ARG A 337 -3.21 -15.53 -15.09
N ARG A 338 -4.17 -15.42 -16.00
CA ARG A 338 -3.99 -15.89 -17.39
C ARG A 338 -3.19 -14.90 -18.19
N LEU A 339 -2.08 -15.37 -18.78
CA LEU A 339 -1.20 -14.59 -19.63
C LEU A 339 -1.33 -15.06 -21.07
N ASN A 340 -1.29 -14.12 -22.01
CA ASN A 340 -1.18 -14.45 -23.43
C ASN A 340 0.29 -14.80 -23.81
N GLU A 341 0.53 -15.17 -25.05
CA GLU A 341 1.85 -15.52 -25.59
C GLU A 341 2.92 -14.41 -25.42
N ARG A 342 2.49 -13.16 -25.19
CA ARG A 342 3.38 -12.01 -24.98
C ARG A 342 3.60 -11.73 -23.47
N GLY A 343 3.11 -12.59 -22.58
CA GLY A 343 3.18 -12.38 -21.15
C GLY A 343 2.26 -11.31 -20.60
N ILE A 344 1.24 -10.87 -21.37
CA ILE A 344 0.27 -9.85 -20.94
C ILE A 344 -0.97 -10.51 -20.35
N ALA A 345 -1.38 -10.06 -19.18
CA ALA A 345 -2.55 -10.54 -18.48
C ALA A 345 -3.83 -10.24 -19.25
N THR A 346 -4.68 -11.25 -19.42
CA THR A 346 -5.96 -11.15 -20.12
C THR A 346 -7.15 -11.29 -19.19
N GLN A 347 -7.01 -12.08 -18.14
CA GLN A 347 -8.05 -12.32 -17.14
C GLN A 347 -7.46 -12.93 -15.87
N GLU A 348 -8.23 -12.86 -14.80
CA GLU A 348 -8.01 -13.62 -13.58
C GLU A 348 -9.03 -14.75 -13.51
N ILE A 349 -8.57 -15.99 -13.32
CA ILE A 349 -9.43 -17.16 -13.27
C ILE A 349 -9.49 -17.66 -11.83
N VAL A 350 -10.69 -17.80 -11.32
CA VAL A 350 -10.96 -18.24 -9.96
C VAL A 350 -11.74 -19.54 -9.95
N GLY A 351 -11.11 -20.63 -9.54
CA GLY A 351 -11.77 -21.92 -9.34
C GLY A 351 -12.37 -22.03 -7.92
N ILE A 352 -13.53 -22.64 -7.82
CA ILE A 352 -14.23 -22.88 -6.55
C ILE A 352 -14.11 -24.38 -6.18
N GLY A 353 -13.51 -24.65 -5.01
CA GLY A 353 -13.30 -26.04 -4.52
C GLY A 353 -12.17 -26.77 -5.23
N ARG A 354 -11.73 -26.32 -6.39
CA ARG A 354 -10.62 -26.89 -7.17
C ARG A 354 -9.76 -25.80 -7.77
N ARG A 355 -8.52 -26.15 -8.12
CA ARG A 355 -7.65 -25.25 -8.86
C ARG A 355 -8.16 -25.12 -10.30
N PRO A 356 -8.17 -23.91 -10.87
CA PRO A 356 -8.44 -23.72 -12.31
C PRO A 356 -7.44 -24.49 -13.15
N GLU A 357 -7.84 -24.86 -14.36
CA GLU A 357 -6.95 -25.49 -15.34
C GLU A 357 -5.91 -24.47 -15.81
N ASN A 358 -4.63 -24.85 -15.71
CA ASN A 358 -3.51 -24.04 -16.15
C ASN A 358 -3.16 -24.43 -17.60
N ASP A 359 -3.15 -23.43 -18.49
CA ASP A 359 -2.84 -23.64 -19.93
C ASP A 359 -1.33 -23.72 -20.24
N GLY A 360 -0.48 -23.63 -19.20
CA GLY A 360 0.97 -23.66 -19.31
C GLY A 360 1.64 -22.27 -19.22
N ASN A 361 0.89 -21.19 -19.43
CA ASN A 361 1.35 -19.81 -19.29
C ASN A 361 0.77 -19.11 -18.06
N ASP A 362 -0.21 -19.71 -17.41
CA ASP A 362 -0.90 -19.13 -16.26
C ASP A 362 -0.01 -19.07 -15.03
N ARG A 363 -0.11 -17.98 -14.29
CA ARG A 363 0.64 -17.76 -13.04
C ARG A 363 -0.26 -17.90 -11.81
N PRO A 364 0.08 -18.82 -10.85
CA PRO A 364 -0.63 -18.92 -9.58
C PRO A 364 -0.53 -17.63 -8.77
N LEU A 365 -1.66 -17.16 -8.22
CA LEU A 365 -1.73 -15.91 -7.45
C LEU A 365 -1.66 -16.14 -5.94
N LEU A 366 -2.23 -17.24 -5.44
CA LEU A 366 -2.23 -17.55 -4.00
C LEU A 366 -0.92 -18.18 -3.55
N GLN A 367 -0.30 -17.59 -2.55
CA GLN A 367 0.87 -18.10 -1.83
C GLN A 367 0.49 -18.40 -0.38
N GLN A 368 1.13 -19.39 0.24
CA GLN A 368 0.94 -19.67 1.66
C GLN A 368 1.84 -18.77 2.50
N PHE A 369 1.27 -18.10 3.49
CA PHE A 369 1.96 -17.18 4.40
C PHE A 369 2.12 -17.77 5.79
N ILE A 370 1.07 -18.43 6.30
CA ILE A 370 1.06 -19.12 7.58
C ILE A 370 0.65 -20.57 7.32
N LYS A 371 1.35 -21.50 7.95
CA LYS A 371 1.05 -22.93 7.92
C LYS A 371 0.99 -23.48 9.34
N ASN A 372 -0.16 -24.05 9.72
CA ASN A 372 -0.40 -24.58 11.07
C ASN A 372 -0.05 -23.55 12.18
N GLY A 373 -0.40 -22.28 11.99
CA GLY A 373 -0.08 -21.19 12.93
C GLY A 373 1.34 -20.63 12.83
N GLU A 374 2.23 -21.23 12.05
CA GLU A 374 3.61 -20.80 11.91
C GLU A 374 3.81 -19.92 10.67
N LEU A 375 4.41 -18.75 10.86
CA LEU A 375 4.76 -17.80 9.81
C LEU A 375 5.86 -18.38 8.91
N LEU A 376 5.60 -18.43 7.61
CA LEU A 376 6.60 -18.81 6.63
C LEU A 376 7.56 -17.64 6.33
N PRO A 377 8.85 -17.91 6.07
CA PRO A 377 9.85 -16.86 5.90
C PRO A 377 9.67 -16.04 4.62
N GLY A 378 10.21 -14.81 4.62
CA GLY A 378 10.32 -13.95 3.44
C GLY A 378 9.12 -13.05 3.16
N TRP A 379 8.12 -13.00 4.04
CA TRP A 379 6.91 -12.18 3.86
C TRP A 379 6.88 -10.91 4.71
N THR A 380 7.78 -10.78 5.68
CA THR A 380 7.77 -9.72 6.70
C THR A 380 9.08 -8.93 6.69
N GLY A 381 9.13 -7.84 7.47
CA GLY A 381 10.32 -7.01 7.62
C GLY A 381 10.84 -6.40 6.32
N HIS A 382 12.14 -6.12 6.29
CA HIS A 382 12.80 -5.53 5.11
C HIS A 382 12.76 -6.46 3.88
N GLU A 383 13.02 -7.75 4.07
CA GLU A 383 12.97 -8.74 2.98
C GLU A 383 11.59 -8.77 2.32
N GLY A 384 10.52 -8.76 3.12
CA GLY A 384 9.15 -8.70 2.64
C GLY A 384 8.89 -7.45 1.79
N VAL A 385 9.39 -6.28 2.21
CA VAL A 385 9.25 -5.03 1.44
C VAL A 385 9.99 -5.11 0.09
N VAL A 386 11.21 -5.62 0.08
CA VAL A 386 12.00 -5.76 -1.16
C VAL A 386 11.30 -6.70 -2.16
N ARG A 387 10.84 -7.85 -1.68
CA ARG A 387 10.07 -8.81 -2.51
C ARG A 387 8.77 -8.22 -3.03
N ALA A 388 8.04 -7.49 -2.18
CA ALA A 388 6.78 -6.85 -2.54
C ALA A 388 6.99 -5.76 -3.61
N ARG A 389 8.03 -4.96 -3.48
CA ARG A 389 8.39 -3.94 -4.48
C ARG A 389 8.74 -4.57 -5.84
N GLN A 390 9.50 -5.66 -5.84
CA GLN A 390 9.81 -6.40 -7.08
C GLN A 390 8.53 -6.99 -7.68
N ARG A 391 7.66 -7.59 -6.85
CA ARG A 391 6.37 -8.11 -7.29
C ARG A 391 5.50 -7.05 -7.94
N HIS A 392 5.47 -5.83 -7.37
CA HIS A 392 4.74 -4.72 -7.98
C HIS A 392 5.26 -4.40 -9.38
N ALA A 393 6.58 -4.30 -9.55
CA ALA A 393 7.18 -4.03 -10.86
C ALA A 393 6.83 -5.14 -11.89
N ASP A 394 6.95 -6.41 -11.49
CA ASP A 394 6.64 -7.56 -12.34
C ASP A 394 5.15 -7.57 -12.74
N THR A 395 4.26 -7.38 -11.75
CA THR A 395 2.82 -7.33 -11.97
C THR A 395 2.42 -6.19 -12.91
N MET A 396 2.97 -4.99 -12.72
CA MET A 396 2.66 -3.86 -13.61
C MET A 396 3.15 -4.08 -15.04
N ALA A 397 4.26 -4.81 -15.22
CA ALA A 397 4.75 -5.19 -16.55
C ALA A 397 3.85 -6.26 -17.25
N GLU A 398 3.19 -7.13 -16.48
CA GLU A 398 2.23 -8.11 -17.00
C GLU A 398 0.89 -7.49 -17.41
N LEU A 399 0.48 -6.35 -16.81
CA LEU A 399 -0.84 -5.79 -17.04
C LEU A 399 -0.95 -5.09 -18.41
N PRO A 400 -2.13 -5.12 -19.07
CA PRO A 400 -2.33 -4.44 -20.33
C PRO A 400 -2.21 -2.92 -20.17
N SER A 401 -1.72 -2.23 -21.20
CA SER A 401 -1.43 -0.79 -21.19
C SER A 401 -2.61 0.11 -20.76
N VAL A 402 -3.83 -0.42 -20.77
CA VAL A 402 -5.02 0.29 -20.30
C VAL A 402 -4.95 0.68 -18.82
N VAL A 403 -4.12 -0.02 -17.99
CA VAL A 403 -3.90 0.33 -16.58
C VAL A 403 -3.26 1.71 -16.42
N ASN A 404 -2.50 2.17 -17.40
CA ASN A 404 -1.81 3.46 -17.39
C ASN A 404 -2.76 4.65 -17.58
N ARG A 405 -4.02 4.40 -17.97
CA ARG A 405 -5.01 5.44 -18.17
C ARG A 405 -5.54 5.96 -16.83
N LEU A 406 -5.44 7.25 -16.60
CA LEU A 406 -5.95 7.91 -15.40
C LEU A 406 -7.47 8.13 -15.42
N GLN A 407 -8.10 8.06 -16.60
CA GLN A 407 -9.54 8.23 -16.75
C GLN A 407 -10.31 7.07 -16.09
N ARG A 408 -11.55 7.36 -15.70
CA ARG A 408 -12.52 6.35 -15.23
C ARG A 408 -12.72 5.27 -16.31
N GLY A 409 -13.00 4.06 -15.88
CA GLY A 409 -13.28 2.92 -16.77
C GLY A 409 -13.37 1.62 -16.01
N ASP A 410 -13.65 0.57 -16.75
CA ASP A 410 -13.77 -0.79 -16.23
C ASP A 410 -12.42 -1.30 -15.69
N PRO A 411 -12.42 -2.33 -14.84
CA PRO A 411 -11.23 -3.07 -14.45
C PRO A 411 -10.39 -3.46 -15.69
N ALA A 412 -9.07 -3.41 -15.54
CA ALA A 412 -8.16 -3.63 -16.67
C ALA A 412 -8.25 -5.03 -17.27
N ILE A 413 -8.56 -6.01 -16.43
CA ILE A 413 -8.90 -7.39 -16.84
C ILE A 413 -10.12 -7.87 -16.01
N PRO A 414 -10.93 -8.79 -16.56
CA PRO A 414 -12.03 -9.41 -15.83
C PRO A 414 -11.54 -10.49 -14.86
N THR A 415 -12.30 -10.70 -13.77
CA THR A 415 -12.22 -11.88 -12.91
C THR A 415 -13.31 -12.87 -13.34
N ILE A 416 -12.92 -14.06 -13.77
CA ILE A 416 -13.80 -15.11 -14.26
C ILE A 416 -13.84 -16.25 -13.24
N TYR A 417 -15.03 -16.67 -12.85
CA TYR A 417 -15.24 -17.83 -11.99
C TYR A 417 -15.50 -19.08 -12.82
N GLU A 418 -14.72 -20.12 -12.54
CA GLU A 418 -15.01 -21.45 -13.09
C GLU A 418 -15.88 -22.19 -12.07
N GLU A 419 -17.15 -22.40 -12.42
CA GLU A 419 -18.08 -23.25 -11.70
C GLU A 419 -17.86 -24.71 -12.09
N ASN A 420 -18.23 -25.63 -11.15
CA ASN A 420 -18.16 -27.08 -11.36
C ASN A 420 -19.18 -27.58 -12.38
#